data_ee1a239efe921a347a32da657405dc5e
#
_entry.id   ee1a239efe921a347a32da657405dc5e
#
_cell.length_a   1.000
_cell.length_b   1.000
_cell.length_c   1.000
_cell.angle_alpha   90.00
_cell.angle_beta   90.00
_cell.angle_gamma   90.00
#
_symmetry.space_group_name_H-M   'P 1'
#
loop_
_entity.id
_entity.type
_entity.pdbx_description
1 polymer ?
#
loop_
_entity_poly.entity_id
_entity_poly.type
_entity_poly.pdbx_seq_one_letter_code
_entity_poly.pdbx_strand_id
1 'polypeptide(L)'
;MKKLMALAVAAVITTGLFALDLGGIKGTWQDKKWDADWTFSADGKIVLTKTSTGEEVYTFKDGTVQNFKVKADTKGVTISFDCKDTERSYSFKKGLSLDADLDMVVNPDWTTEDYETVIKLKK
;
A
#
# COMPACT_ATOMS: atom_id res chain seq x y z
N MET A 1 0.05 2.86 -19.65
CA MET A 1 -0.14 3.36 -20.08
C MET A 1 -0.41 3.74 -20.34
N LYS A 2 -0.04 3.68 -19.92
CA LYS A 2 -0.12 4.14 -20.34
C LYS A 2 -0.44 4.78 -20.42
N LYS A 3 -0.27 4.72 -20.11
CA LYS A 3 -0.37 5.33 -20.41
C LYS A 3 -0.59 6.07 -20.45
N LEU A 4 -0.28 6.16 -20.30
CA LEU A 4 -0.37 6.90 -20.51
C LEU A 4 -0.33 7.47 -20.54
N MET A 5 -0.24 7.58 -20.54
CA MET A 5 -0.14 8.25 -20.78
C MET A 5 -0.13 8.89 -20.83
N ALA A 6 0.04 9.09 -20.78
CA ALA A 6 0.17 9.88 -20.95
C ALA A 6 0.21 10.47 -20.87
N LEU A 7 0.41 10.67 -21.00
CA LEU A 7 0.54 11.49 -20.93
C LEU A 7 0.52 12.21 -20.67
N ALA A 8 0.54 12.59 -20.77
CA ALA A 8 0.65 13.52 -20.42
C ALA A 8 0.63 14.23 -20.03
N VAL A 9 0.67 14.49 -20.28
CA VAL A 9 0.78 15.36 -19.76
C VAL A 9 0.76 15.99 -19.17
N ALA A 10 0.81 16.30 -19.40
CA ALA A 10 1.00 16.98 -18.70
C ALA A 10 1.05 17.31 -17.93
N ALA A 11 1.29 17.40 -17.83
CA ALA A 11 1.57 17.72 -16.99
C ALA A 11 1.77 17.99 -16.21
N VAL A 12 2.03 18.09 -16.24
CA VAL A 12 2.24 18.38 -15.57
C VAL A 12 2.43 18.49 -14.55
N ILE A 13 2.70 18.62 -14.70
CA ILE A 13 3.01 18.72 -13.64
C ILE A 13 2.88 18.82 -12.35
N THR A 14 3.00 18.95 -11.93
CA THR A 14 2.61 19.12 -10.55
C THR A 14 2.78 17.83 -9.81
N THR A 15 3.86 17.69 -9.17
CA THR A 15 4.26 16.44 -8.54
C THR A 15 3.31 16.03 -7.41
N GLY A 16 2.69 17.00 -6.74
CA GLY A 16 1.75 16.70 -5.68
C GLY A 16 0.53 15.92 -6.14
N LEU A 17 0.23 15.98 -7.44
CA LEU A 17 -0.92 15.26 -7.98
C LEU A 17 -0.69 13.77 -8.08
N PHE A 18 0.54 13.30 -7.88
CA PHE A 18 0.87 11.90 -8.09
C PHE A 18 1.08 11.13 -6.78
N ALA A 19 0.78 11.74 -5.64
CA ALA A 19 0.79 11.03 -4.37
C ALA A 19 -0.47 10.16 -4.28
N LEU A 20 -0.33 8.95 -3.75
CA LEU A 20 -1.49 8.09 -3.52
C LEU A 20 -2.30 8.64 -2.37
N ASP A 21 -3.63 8.54 -2.48
CA ASP A 21 -4.51 8.88 -1.39
C ASP A 21 -4.65 7.65 -0.50
N LEU A 22 -4.03 7.68 0.67
CA LEU A 22 -4.02 6.54 1.57
C LEU A 22 -5.20 6.55 2.56
N GLY A 23 -6.21 7.38 2.31
CA GLY A 23 -7.44 7.39 3.11
C GLY A 23 -7.22 7.74 4.57
N GLY A 24 -6.17 8.48 4.89
CA GLY A 24 -5.84 8.83 6.26
C GLY A 24 -5.03 7.76 6.99
N ILE A 25 -4.74 6.64 6.36
CA ILE A 25 -3.88 5.62 6.96
C ILE A 25 -2.44 6.14 6.95
N LYS A 26 -1.84 6.20 8.14
CA LYS A 26 -0.48 6.71 8.30
C LYS A 26 0.18 6.03 9.49
N GLY A 27 1.40 5.56 9.32
CA GLY A 27 2.13 4.87 10.37
C GLY A 27 2.87 3.66 9.83
N THR A 28 3.41 2.88 10.73
CA THR A 28 4.15 1.66 10.39
C THR A 28 3.50 0.47 11.07
N TRP A 29 3.22 -0.58 10.30
CA TRP A 29 2.66 -1.83 10.80
C TRP A 29 3.64 -2.95 10.49
N GLN A 30 3.80 -3.88 11.43
CA GLN A 30 4.77 -4.96 11.33
C GLN A 30 4.11 -6.31 11.08
N ASP A 31 4.64 -7.04 10.10
CA ASP A 31 4.34 -8.45 9.89
C ASP A 31 5.52 -9.27 10.39
N LYS A 32 5.39 -9.84 11.57
CA LYS A 32 6.49 -10.61 12.19
C LYS A 32 6.77 -11.91 11.45
N LYS A 33 5.79 -12.45 10.78
CA LYS A 33 5.94 -13.72 10.06
C LYS A 33 6.90 -13.57 8.88
N TRP A 34 6.91 -12.41 8.24
CA TRP A 34 7.72 -12.15 7.05
C TRP A 34 8.87 -11.18 7.32
N ASP A 35 9.10 -10.80 8.60
CA ASP A 35 10.15 -9.84 8.97
C ASP A 35 10.00 -8.55 8.16
N ALA A 36 8.78 -8.05 8.09
CA ALA A 36 8.44 -6.94 7.21
C ALA A 36 7.73 -5.82 7.95
N ASP A 37 8.14 -4.58 7.67
CA ASP A 37 7.45 -3.38 8.12
C ASP A 37 6.80 -2.71 6.92
N TRP A 38 5.52 -2.34 7.08
CA TRP A 38 4.75 -1.63 6.07
C TRP A 38 4.53 -0.22 6.57
N THR A 39 5.15 0.77 5.94
CA THR A 39 5.02 2.17 6.34
C THR A 39 4.15 2.93 5.35
N PHE A 40 3.06 3.49 5.86
CA PHE A 40 2.14 4.32 5.10
C PHE A 40 2.52 5.77 5.41
N SER A 41 3.16 6.43 4.45
CA SER A 41 3.75 7.74 4.72
C SER A 41 2.80 8.88 4.34
N ALA A 42 3.02 10.03 4.96
CA ALA A 42 2.17 11.20 4.72
C ALA A 42 2.30 11.72 3.29
N ASP A 43 3.37 11.38 2.59
CA ASP A 43 3.58 11.83 1.21
C ASP A 43 2.98 10.89 0.17
N GLY A 44 2.14 9.94 0.59
CA GLY A 44 1.39 9.11 -0.34
C GLY A 44 2.14 7.91 -0.87
N LYS A 45 3.02 7.34 -0.07
CA LYS A 45 3.78 6.14 -0.45
C LYS A 45 3.61 5.07 0.60
N ILE A 46 3.67 3.81 0.15
CA ILE A 46 3.70 2.66 1.06
C ILE A 46 5.06 2.01 0.89
N VAL A 47 5.87 2.03 1.94
CA VAL A 47 7.25 1.53 1.89
C VAL A 47 7.33 0.22 2.64
N LEU A 48 7.82 -0.81 1.97
CA LEU A 48 8.04 -2.12 2.57
C LEU A 48 9.52 -2.24 2.91
N THR A 49 9.83 -2.44 4.18
CA THR A 49 11.21 -2.60 4.65
C THR A 49 11.35 -3.90 5.40
N LYS A 50 12.58 -4.40 5.45
CA LYS A 50 12.89 -5.58 6.25
C LYS A 50 13.08 -5.15 7.70
N THR A 51 12.32 -5.73 8.61
CA THR A 51 12.32 -5.31 10.01
C THR A 51 13.68 -5.44 10.65
N SER A 52 14.38 -6.56 10.40
CA SER A 52 15.64 -6.85 11.08
C SER A 52 16.78 -5.95 10.64
N THR A 53 16.75 -5.41 9.42
CA THR A 53 17.86 -4.61 8.88
C THR A 53 17.47 -3.18 8.53
N GLY A 54 16.16 -2.90 8.39
CA GLY A 54 15.69 -1.60 7.93
C GLY A 54 15.86 -1.39 6.42
N GLU A 55 16.30 -2.41 5.72
CA GLU A 55 16.53 -2.32 4.29
C GLU A 55 15.21 -2.21 3.53
N GLU A 56 15.15 -1.27 2.56
CA GLU A 56 13.95 -1.13 1.74
C GLU A 56 13.83 -2.29 0.77
N VAL A 57 12.66 -2.95 0.80
CA VAL A 57 12.35 -4.04 -0.11
C VAL A 57 11.68 -3.49 -1.36
N TYR A 58 10.69 -2.62 -1.18
CA TYR A 58 9.95 -2.05 -2.30
C TYR A 58 9.18 -0.82 -1.85
N THR A 59 8.98 0.15 -2.74
CA THR A 59 8.15 1.32 -2.49
C THR A 59 6.98 1.32 -3.46
N PHE A 60 5.76 1.26 -2.89
CA PHE A 60 4.52 1.34 -3.66
C PHE A 60 4.11 2.81 -3.73
N LYS A 61 4.01 3.32 -4.94
CA LYS A 61 3.68 4.74 -5.15
C LYS A 61 2.97 4.88 -6.49
N ASP A 62 2.54 6.09 -6.79
CA ASP A 62 1.99 6.37 -8.12
C ASP A 62 3.06 6.04 -9.17
N GLY A 63 2.69 5.29 -10.19
CA GLY A 63 3.62 4.81 -11.19
C GLY A 63 4.08 3.38 -10.98
N THR A 64 4.05 2.87 -9.76
CA THR A 64 4.40 1.47 -9.49
C THR A 64 3.19 0.61 -9.15
N VAL A 65 2.04 1.23 -8.89
CA VAL A 65 0.81 0.50 -8.59
C VAL A 65 -0.26 0.80 -9.65
N GLN A 66 -1.23 -0.12 -9.78
CA GLN A 66 -2.33 0.00 -10.73
C GLN A 66 -3.63 -0.31 -10.03
N ASN A 67 -4.73 0.21 -10.57
CA ASN A 67 -6.06 -0.03 -10.05
C ASN A 67 -6.19 0.32 -8.58
N PHE A 68 -5.55 1.42 -8.20
CA PHE A 68 -5.54 1.88 -6.81
C PHE A 68 -6.94 2.36 -6.42
N LYS A 69 -7.44 1.84 -5.31
CA LYS A 69 -8.77 2.17 -4.79
C LYS A 69 -8.73 2.41 -3.30
N VAL A 70 -9.50 3.38 -2.86
CA VAL A 70 -9.70 3.66 -1.44
C VAL A 70 -11.20 3.66 -1.19
N LYS A 71 -11.62 2.89 -0.19
CA LYS A 71 -13.01 2.81 0.22
C LYS A 71 -13.12 3.12 1.69
N ALA A 72 -13.95 4.10 2.05
CA ALA A 72 -14.18 4.43 3.45
C ALA A 72 -15.66 4.21 3.76
N ASP A 73 -15.94 3.59 4.89
CA ASP A 73 -17.31 3.40 5.36
C ASP A 73 -17.35 3.52 6.89
N THR A 74 -18.47 3.18 7.49
CA THR A 74 -18.64 3.30 8.94
C THR A 74 -17.79 2.32 9.73
N LYS A 75 -17.18 1.34 9.06
CA LYS A 75 -16.36 0.32 9.71
C LYS A 75 -14.86 0.57 9.55
N GLY A 76 -14.46 1.47 8.67
CA GLY A 76 -13.06 1.75 8.46
C GLY A 76 -12.70 2.10 7.03
N VAL A 77 -11.44 1.95 6.71
CA VAL A 77 -10.89 2.31 5.40
C VAL A 77 -10.20 1.09 4.80
N THR A 78 -10.46 0.84 3.52
CA THR A 78 -9.79 -0.23 2.78
C THR A 78 -9.05 0.38 1.60
N ILE A 79 -7.77 0.02 1.45
CA ILE A 79 -6.95 0.38 0.30
C ILE A 79 -6.64 -0.90 -0.45
N SER A 80 -6.81 -0.88 -1.79
CA SER A 80 -6.45 -2.03 -2.61
C SER A 80 -5.79 -1.57 -3.90
N PHE A 81 -4.87 -2.38 -4.41
CA PHE A 81 -4.18 -2.09 -5.65
C PHE A 81 -3.44 -3.33 -6.17
N ASP A 82 -3.05 -3.25 -7.44
CA ASP A 82 -2.22 -4.26 -8.07
C ASP A 82 -0.81 -3.70 -8.28
N CYS A 83 0.19 -4.58 -8.26
CA CYS A 83 1.57 -4.20 -8.53
C CYS A 83 2.20 -5.22 -9.46
N LYS A 84 2.55 -4.80 -10.67
CA LYS A 84 3.16 -5.70 -11.66
C LYS A 84 4.57 -6.09 -11.29
N ASP A 85 5.32 -5.17 -10.71
CA ASP A 85 6.71 -5.43 -10.36
C ASP A 85 6.85 -6.56 -9.36
N THR A 86 5.91 -6.66 -8.42
CA THR A 86 5.90 -7.72 -7.42
C THR A 86 5.00 -8.88 -7.80
N GLU A 87 4.25 -8.75 -8.90
CA GLU A 87 3.31 -9.77 -9.39
C GLU A 87 2.30 -10.16 -8.32
N ARG A 88 1.77 -9.15 -7.62
CA ARG A 88 0.81 -9.36 -6.52
C ARG A 88 -0.22 -8.26 -6.51
N SER A 89 -1.36 -8.57 -5.94
CA SER A 89 -2.38 -7.59 -5.59
C SER A 89 -2.46 -7.52 -4.07
N TYR A 90 -2.77 -6.34 -3.55
CA TYR A 90 -2.72 -6.07 -2.11
C TYR A 90 -4.02 -5.42 -1.66
N SER A 91 -4.42 -5.75 -0.43
CA SER A 91 -5.54 -5.09 0.23
C SER A 91 -5.19 -4.87 1.70
N PHE A 92 -5.44 -3.66 2.19
CA PHE A 92 -5.21 -3.29 3.59
C PHE A 92 -6.48 -2.67 4.14
N LYS A 93 -6.98 -3.20 5.26
CA LYS A 93 -8.17 -2.67 5.91
C LYS A 93 -7.84 -2.24 7.32
N LYS A 94 -8.17 -0.99 7.64
CA LYS A 94 -7.97 -0.40 8.97
C LYS A 94 -9.32 -0.04 9.57
N GLY A 95 -9.55 -0.45 10.82
CA GLY A 95 -10.72 -0.01 11.56
C GLY A 95 -10.64 1.46 11.92
N LEU A 96 -11.68 1.96 12.59
CA LEU A 96 -11.79 3.39 12.90
C LEU A 96 -10.85 3.87 14.00
N SER A 97 -10.33 2.99 14.83
CA SER A 97 -9.42 3.37 15.91
C SER A 97 -8.08 3.86 15.34
N LEU A 98 -7.51 4.90 15.96
CA LEU A 98 -6.23 5.45 15.49
C LEU A 98 -5.09 4.45 15.61
N ASP A 99 -5.16 3.54 16.57
CA ASP A 99 -4.12 2.55 16.81
C ASP A 99 -4.54 1.14 16.36
N ALA A 100 -5.48 1.06 15.41
CA ALA A 100 -5.95 -0.21 14.90
C ALA A 100 -4.87 -0.94 14.11
N ASP A 101 -4.88 -2.26 14.22
CA ASP A 101 -4.07 -3.09 13.34
C ASP A 101 -4.66 -3.09 11.93
N LEU A 102 -3.88 -3.55 10.96
CA LEU A 102 -4.37 -3.67 9.59
C LEU A 102 -4.61 -5.14 9.25
N ASP A 103 -5.75 -5.42 8.61
CA ASP A 103 -5.98 -6.70 7.96
C ASP A 103 -5.37 -6.60 6.57
N MET A 104 -4.40 -7.46 6.28
CA MET A 104 -3.70 -7.45 5.00
C MET A 104 -3.99 -8.73 4.24
N VAL A 105 -4.31 -8.58 2.95
CA VAL A 105 -4.48 -9.71 2.03
C VAL A 105 -3.55 -9.48 0.85
N VAL A 106 -2.73 -10.49 0.53
CA VAL A 106 -1.84 -10.46 -0.62
C VAL A 106 -2.26 -11.59 -1.55
N ASN A 107 -2.53 -11.24 -2.80
CA ASN A 107 -2.93 -12.18 -3.84
C ASN A 107 -1.79 -12.30 -4.85
N PRO A 108 -0.94 -13.34 -4.75
CA PRO A 108 0.10 -13.53 -5.77
C PRO A 108 -0.50 -13.97 -7.10
N ASP A 109 0.02 -13.43 -8.19
CA ASP A 109 -0.52 -13.71 -9.53
C ASP A 109 -0.30 -15.17 -9.97
N TRP A 110 0.67 -15.84 -9.36
CA TRP A 110 1.06 -17.19 -9.78
C TRP A 110 0.40 -18.31 -8.99
N THR A 111 -0.50 -17.98 -8.07
CA THR A 111 -1.19 -18.98 -7.26
C THR A 111 -2.61 -18.53 -6.98
N THR A 112 -3.47 -19.50 -6.65
CA THR A 112 -4.84 -19.20 -6.22
C THR A 112 -4.95 -19.03 -4.72
N GLU A 113 -3.86 -19.22 -3.99
CA GLU A 113 -3.87 -19.08 -2.53
C GLU A 113 -3.45 -17.68 -2.12
N ASP A 114 -4.27 -17.04 -1.31
CA ASP A 114 -4.00 -15.71 -0.78
C ASP A 114 -3.21 -15.82 0.51
N TYR A 115 -2.38 -14.82 0.77
CA TYR A 115 -1.75 -14.65 2.06
C TYR A 115 -2.57 -13.64 2.86
N GLU A 116 -3.13 -14.08 3.98
CA GLU A 116 -3.94 -13.21 4.84
C GLU A 116 -3.31 -13.14 6.21
N THR A 117 -3.15 -11.94 6.73
CA THR A 117 -2.58 -11.75 8.07
C THR A 117 -3.04 -10.43 8.65
N VAL A 118 -2.88 -10.29 9.96
CA VAL A 118 -3.07 -9.02 10.65
C VAL A 118 -1.70 -8.47 10.96
N ILE A 119 -1.41 -7.27 10.47
CA ILE A 119 -0.14 -6.62 10.76
C ILE A 119 -0.35 -5.62 11.90
N LYS A 120 0.65 -5.53 12.78
CA LYS A 120 0.52 -4.83 14.06
C LYS A 120 1.14 -3.44 14.00
N LEU A 121 0.41 -2.45 14.50
CA LEU A 121 0.93 -1.08 14.55
C LEU A 121 2.15 -1.02 15.47
N LYS A 122 3.21 -0.44 14.97
CA LYS A 122 4.43 -0.20 15.74
C LYS A 122 4.32 1.14 16.45
N LYS A 123 4.62 1.13 17.72
CA LYS A 123 4.55 2.35 18.55
C LYS A 123 5.91 2.81 19.01
#